data_ce702597dc2e1111d0ec4e8b5ac42000
#
_entry.id   ce702597dc2e1111d0ec4e8b5ac42000
#
_cell.length_a   1.000
_cell.length_b   1.000
_cell.length_c   1.000
_cell.angle_alpha   90.00
_cell.angle_beta   90.00
_cell.angle_gamma   90.00
#
_symmetry.space_group_name_H-M   'P 1'
#
loop_
_entity.id
_entity.type
_entity.pdbx_description
1 polymer ?
#
loop_
_entity_poly.entity_id
_entity_poly.type
_entity_poly.pdbx_seq_one_letter_code
_entity_poly.pdbx_strand_id
1 'polypeptide(L)'
;LNALKTSVFILAVFCTSKAFSQTDTGRVNKRLTEGQESVLSVADSASQRDVIGFFDHLLNKNTSTNAGKQVKKYNFSAVPALGYTLSTGFAVDITGNAAFYTGSAQHENLSTMQADLSYDTKAQRLLFNRAEIWFPDNKYRLVTDIRWAKFPTETYGLGTLTTPAQTNEIDFNYVRIYGTLYKTLLPDFYAGAGYNLDYHCNITANGNLDKSTSDFEKYGQTATSTSSGINLDLLYDSRRNSINALGGAYANLVYRQNLTLLGSNKNWQSIELDVRRYLRLSANSNNVLAFWGMAWLSSANTPYLDLPQTAGDMYNNSGRGYAEGRFRGRDMLYLETEYRFSISRNGLFGGVVFANGQSFTDYPGNSFKGIAPGTGAGIRIKINKHSNTNVCIDYGVGTNGSHGFFVNLGEVF
;
A
#
# COMPACT_ATOMS: atom_id res chain seq x y z
N LEU A 1 24.23 -23.40 20.89
CA LEU A 1 24.82 -22.13 21.34
C LEU A 1 25.47 -21.43 20.16
N ASN A 2 24.77 -20.68 19.36
CA ASN A 2 25.39 -19.69 18.50
C ASN A 2 24.39 -18.56 18.24
N ALA A 3 24.70 -17.48 18.96
CA ALA A 3 24.65 -16.10 18.53
C ALA A 3 23.33 -15.54 17.99
N LEU A 4 22.58 -14.99 18.90
CA LEU A 4 21.78 -13.79 18.65
C LEU A 4 22.72 -12.71 18.08
N LYS A 5 22.77 -12.55 16.78
CA LYS A 5 23.27 -11.31 16.17
C LYS A 5 22.11 -10.34 16.08
N THR A 6 21.99 -9.55 17.11
CA THR A 6 21.15 -8.36 17.17
C THR A 6 21.63 -7.38 16.10
N SER A 7 20.97 -7.33 14.98
CA SER A 7 21.19 -6.28 13.98
C SER A 7 20.52 -5.01 14.48
N VAL A 8 21.31 -4.09 14.97
CA VAL A 8 20.89 -2.74 15.31
C VAL A 8 20.61 -2.01 14.01
N PHE A 9 19.34 -1.69 13.76
CA PHE A 9 18.91 -0.85 12.67
C PHE A 9 19.33 0.60 12.93
N ILE A 10 20.25 1.12 12.14
CA ILE A 10 20.47 2.56 12.02
C ILE A 10 19.63 3.03 10.83
N LEU A 11 18.44 3.56 11.12
CA LEU A 11 17.61 4.26 10.16
C LEU A 11 18.23 5.65 9.95
N ALA A 12 19.19 5.77 9.03
CA ALA A 12 19.69 7.07 8.61
C ALA A 12 18.71 7.71 7.63
N VAL A 13 17.68 8.36 8.16
CA VAL A 13 16.81 9.25 7.37
C VAL A 13 17.55 10.58 7.23
N PHE A 14 18.29 10.76 6.15
CA PHE A 14 18.80 12.06 5.77
C PHE A 14 17.68 12.89 5.17
N CYS A 15 16.90 13.57 6.01
CA CYS A 15 15.97 14.59 5.60
C CYS A 15 16.73 15.85 5.19
N THR A 16 17.16 15.96 3.95
CA THR A 16 17.50 17.26 3.40
C THR A 16 16.23 17.87 2.80
N SER A 17 15.68 18.80 3.57
CA SER A 17 14.82 19.92 3.18
C SER A 17 13.44 19.65 2.56
N LYS A 18 12.43 20.10 3.29
CA LYS A 18 11.06 20.40 2.86
C LYS A 18 10.18 19.20 2.56
N ALA A 19 10.01 18.36 3.60
CA ALA A 19 8.88 17.44 3.64
C ALA A 19 7.56 18.19 3.47
N PHE A 20 6.70 17.59 2.67
CA PHE A 20 5.35 18.02 2.39
C PHE A 20 4.59 18.41 3.65
N SER A 21 4.24 19.67 3.77
CA SER A 21 3.03 20.05 4.50
C SER A 21 1.88 19.81 3.54
N GLN A 22 1.30 18.62 3.55
CA GLN A 22 -0.05 18.43 3.08
C GLN A 22 -0.97 19.13 4.07
N THR A 23 -1.16 20.42 3.91
CA THR A 23 -2.31 21.09 4.50
C THR A 23 -3.50 20.67 3.66
N ASP A 24 -4.30 19.76 4.18
CA ASP A 24 -5.64 19.45 3.68
C ASP A 24 -6.56 20.66 3.92
N THR A 25 -6.34 21.73 3.16
CA THR A 25 -7.18 22.95 3.20
C THR A 25 -8.36 22.86 2.22
N GLY A 26 -8.45 21.81 1.40
CA GLY A 26 -9.46 21.70 0.34
C GLY A 26 -10.86 21.27 0.80
N ARG A 27 -11.00 20.64 1.97
CA ARG A 27 -12.31 20.16 2.47
C ARG A 27 -12.94 21.04 3.56
N VAL A 28 -12.23 22.02 4.09
CA VAL A 28 -12.69 22.83 5.23
C VAL A 28 -13.82 23.81 4.89
N ASN A 29 -14.01 24.19 3.62
CA ASN A 29 -14.91 25.28 3.27
C ASN A 29 -16.35 24.88 2.88
N LYS A 30 -16.77 23.60 2.99
CA LYS A 30 -18.15 23.22 2.60
C LYS A 30 -19.06 22.75 3.74
N ARG A 31 -18.59 22.72 4.98
CA ARG A 31 -19.41 22.44 6.17
C ARG A 31 -19.13 23.42 7.31
N LEU A 32 -19.39 24.70 7.08
CA LEU A 32 -19.33 25.75 8.13
C LEU A 32 -20.51 25.71 9.08
N THR A 33 -21.12 24.57 9.36
CA THR A 33 -22.12 24.40 10.42
C THR A 33 -21.70 23.47 11.56
N GLU A 34 -20.48 22.90 11.50
CA GLU A 34 -19.94 22.08 12.59
C GLU A 34 -18.60 22.68 13.09
N GLY A 35 -18.70 23.88 13.65
CA GLY A 35 -17.56 24.72 14.08
C GLY A 35 -16.78 24.25 15.31
N GLN A 36 -16.92 22.99 15.76
CA GLN A 36 -16.17 22.47 16.90
C GLN A 36 -15.08 21.44 16.55
N GLU A 37 -15.18 20.69 15.45
CA GLU A 37 -14.18 19.67 15.12
C GLU A 37 -12.94 20.22 14.40
N SER A 38 -13.05 21.31 13.65
CA SER A 38 -11.90 21.90 12.95
C SER A 38 -10.93 22.65 13.90
N VAL A 39 -11.44 23.20 14.99
CA VAL A 39 -10.62 23.89 16.00
C VAL A 39 -9.81 22.90 16.84
N LEU A 40 -10.34 21.71 17.10
CA LEU A 40 -9.65 20.64 17.85
C LEU A 40 -8.47 20.05 17.05
N SER A 41 -8.57 19.93 15.72
CA SER A 41 -7.48 19.38 14.91
C SER A 41 -6.28 20.34 14.80
N VAL A 42 -6.51 21.64 14.79
CA VAL A 42 -5.44 22.65 14.73
C VAL A 42 -4.77 22.84 16.10
N ALA A 43 -5.56 22.83 17.19
CA ALA A 43 -5.01 22.91 18.54
C ALA A 43 -4.22 21.66 18.94
N ASP A 44 -4.64 20.47 18.46
CA ASP A 44 -3.96 19.19 18.73
C ASP A 44 -2.61 19.10 18.00
N SER A 45 -2.50 19.65 16.78
CA SER A 45 -1.24 19.67 16.02
C SER A 45 -0.20 20.64 16.59
N ALA A 46 -0.61 21.71 17.30
CA ALA A 46 0.31 22.68 17.88
C ALA A 46 1.12 22.10 19.05
N SER A 47 0.53 21.16 19.81
CA SER A 47 1.20 20.49 20.94
C SER A 47 2.03 19.27 20.53
N GLN A 48 1.83 18.75 19.30
CA GLN A 48 2.53 17.56 18.80
C GLN A 48 3.96 17.88 18.35
N ARG A 49 4.86 16.92 18.58
CA ARG A 49 6.22 16.94 18.07
C ARG A 49 6.39 15.93 16.94
N ASP A 50 7.31 16.24 16.02
CA ASP A 50 7.71 15.37 14.94
C ASP A 50 9.22 15.42 14.74
N VAL A 51 9.75 14.47 14.00
CA VAL A 51 11.19 14.34 13.73
C VAL A 51 11.71 15.55 12.97
N ILE A 52 10.95 16.07 12.02
CA ILE A 52 11.34 17.24 11.23
C ILE A 52 11.49 18.47 12.12
N GLY A 53 10.50 18.75 12.97
CA GLY A 53 10.57 19.87 13.92
C GLY A 53 11.69 19.72 14.95
N PHE A 54 12.04 18.49 15.33
CA PHE A 54 13.17 18.22 16.23
C PHE A 54 14.51 18.58 15.55
N PHE A 55 14.71 18.16 14.30
CA PHE A 55 15.93 18.50 13.55
C PHE A 55 16.01 19.99 13.20
N ASP A 56 14.89 20.64 12.86
CA ASP A 56 14.85 22.08 12.60
C ASP A 56 15.25 22.87 13.87
N HIS A 57 14.81 22.44 15.04
CA HIS A 57 15.21 23.02 16.32
C HIS A 57 16.70 22.77 16.64
N LEU A 58 17.20 21.56 16.38
CA LEU A 58 18.60 21.19 16.62
C LEU A 58 19.56 21.95 15.69
N LEU A 59 19.14 22.19 14.44
CA LEU A 59 19.93 22.91 13.42
C LEU A 59 19.77 24.44 13.49
N ASN A 60 19.11 24.97 14.53
CA ASN A 60 18.87 26.40 14.74
C ASN A 60 18.20 27.10 13.53
N LYS A 61 17.48 26.35 12.72
CA LYS A 61 16.65 26.90 11.65
C LYS A 61 15.38 27.47 12.25
N ASN A 62 15.39 28.78 12.56
CA ASN A 62 14.17 29.51 12.84
C ASN A 62 13.29 29.47 11.59
N THR A 63 12.45 28.46 11.48
CA THR A 63 11.32 28.46 10.56
C THR A 63 10.31 29.45 11.09
N SER A 64 10.54 30.74 10.79
CA SER A 64 9.48 31.74 10.97
C SER A 64 8.27 31.22 10.18
N THR A 65 7.21 30.95 10.90
CA THR A 65 5.86 30.75 10.37
C THR A 65 5.47 32.04 9.64
N ASN A 66 5.87 32.17 8.38
CA ASN A 66 5.36 33.20 7.50
C ASN A 66 3.88 32.87 7.22
N ALA A 67 3.00 33.33 8.08
CA ALA A 67 1.60 33.51 7.78
C ALA A 67 1.53 34.46 6.57
N GLY A 68 1.33 33.94 5.36
CA GLY A 68 1.27 34.72 4.12
C GLY A 68 2.02 34.15 2.92
N LYS A 69 2.67 32.98 3.03
CA LYS A 69 3.27 32.36 1.83
C LYS A 69 2.15 31.90 0.90
N GLN A 70 2.11 32.47 -0.31
CA GLN A 70 1.32 31.94 -1.43
C GLN A 70 1.59 30.44 -1.55
N VAL A 71 0.51 29.65 -1.57
CA VAL A 71 0.57 28.21 -1.78
C VAL A 71 1.31 27.97 -3.11
N LYS A 72 2.48 27.35 -3.06
CA LYS A 72 3.23 27.06 -4.27
C LYS A 72 2.40 26.10 -5.13
N LYS A 73 2.22 26.45 -6.40
CA LYS A 73 1.46 25.63 -7.36
C LYS A 73 2.07 24.24 -7.57
N TYR A 74 3.39 24.10 -7.35
CA TYR A 74 4.14 22.86 -7.54
C TYR A 74 5.14 22.67 -6.39
N ASN A 75 5.21 21.44 -5.86
CA ASN A 75 6.20 21.02 -4.89
C ASN A 75 6.82 19.70 -5.35
N PHE A 76 8.15 19.61 -5.28
CA PHE A 76 8.92 18.41 -5.59
C PHE A 76 9.83 18.06 -4.43
N SER A 77 9.98 16.76 -4.18
CA SER A 77 10.97 16.23 -3.25
C SER A 77 11.52 14.90 -3.77
N ALA A 78 12.76 14.60 -3.41
CA ALA A 78 13.36 13.30 -3.61
C ALA A 78 14.03 12.88 -2.31
N VAL A 79 13.82 11.65 -1.88
CA VAL A 79 14.30 11.13 -0.60
C VAL A 79 14.88 9.73 -0.84
N PRO A 80 16.16 9.50 -0.47
CA PRO A 80 16.68 8.15 -0.37
C PRO A 80 16.09 7.47 0.86
N ALA A 81 15.75 6.19 0.75
CA ALA A 81 15.24 5.37 1.83
C ALA A 81 15.96 4.02 1.87
N LEU A 82 15.97 3.41 3.05
CA LEU A 82 16.39 2.04 3.25
C LEU A 82 15.19 1.26 3.78
N GLY A 83 14.87 0.17 3.12
CA GLY A 83 13.77 -0.71 3.50
C GLY A 83 14.25 -2.12 3.84
N TYR A 84 13.39 -2.85 4.50
CA TYR A 84 13.55 -4.29 4.71
C TYR A 84 12.18 -4.95 4.74
N THR A 85 12.01 -5.99 3.93
CA THR A 85 10.86 -6.90 4.01
C THR A 85 11.32 -8.36 3.91
N LEU A 86 10.43 -9.29 4.22
CA LEU A 86 10.72 -10.73 4.06
C LEU A 86 11.00 -11.10 2.60
N SER A 87 10.35 -10.42 1.68
CA SER A 87 10.44 -10.71 0.24
C SER A 87 11.67 -10.10 -0.43
N THR A 88 12.08 -8.90 0.01
CA THR A 88 13.19 -8.15 -0.60
C THR A 88 14.52 -8.31 0.14
N GLY A 89 14.49 -8.68 1.44
CA GLY A 89 15.62 -8.45 2.30
C GLY A 89 15.87 -6.94 2.46
N PHE A 90 17.13 -6.49 2.45
CA PHE A 90 17.46 -5.07 2.46
C PHE A 90 17.27 -4.47 1.06
N ALA A 91 16.59 -3.33 1.01
CA ALA A 91 16.38 -2.55 -0.20
C ALA A 91 16.92 -1.12 -0.04
N VAL A 92 17.46 -0.58 -1.12
CA VAL A 92 17.81 0.83 -1.25
C VAL A 92 16.83 1.43 -2.24
N ASP A 93 16.15 2.48 -1.81
CA ASP A 93 15.10 3.13 -2.59
C ASP A 93 15.44 4.62 -2.79
N ILE A 94 15.05 5.16 -3.93
CA ILE A 94 15.01 6.60 -4.17
C ILE A 94 13.58 6.94 -4.54
N THR A 95 12.89 7.66 -3.66
CA THR A 95 11.51 8.09 -3.86
C THR A 95 11.46 9.55 -4.27
N GLY A 96 10.95 9.83 -5.45
CA GLY A 96 10.58 11.15 -5.93
C GLY A 96 9.09 11.41 -5.73
N ASN A 97 8.74 12.58 -5.19
CA ASN A 97 7.34 12.99 -5.04
C ASN A 97 7.11 14.34 -5.68
N ALA A 98 5.97 14.47 -6.37
CA ALA A 98 5.45 15.73 -6.87
C ALA A 98 4.03 15.94 -6.32
N ALA A 99 3.73 17.17 -5.90
CA ALA A 99 2.39 17.57 -5.51
C ALA A 99 2.06 18.91 -6.15
N PHE A 100 0.87 19.00 -6.76
CA PHE A 100 0.47 20.18 -7.53
C PHE A 100 -1.05 20.31 -7.59
N TYR A 101 -1.48 21.52 -7.94
CA TYR A 101 -2.88 21.79 -8.24
C TYR A 101 -3.04 22.01 -9.75
N THR A 102 -4.05 21.38 -10.36
CA THR A 102 -4.34 21.54 -11.78
C THR A 102 -5.02 22.87 -12.08
N GLY A 103 -5.73 23.42 -11.10
CA GLY A 103 -6.39 24.73 -11.16
C GLY A 103 -6.19 25.53 -9.87
N SER A 104 -7.27 25.85 -9.16
CA SER A 104 -7.23 26.69 -7.94
C SER A 104 -6.96 25.88 -6.68
N ALA A 105 -5.85 26.17 -5.97
CA ALA A 105 -5.52 25.54 -4.71
C ALA A 105 -6.58 25.73 -3.58
N GLN A 106 -7.51 26.67 -3.74
CA GLN A 106 -8.57 26.95 -2.78
C GLN A 106 -9.79 26.03 -2.93
N HIS A 107 -9.98 25.45 -4.12
CA HIS A 107 -11.20 24.71 -4.47
C HIS A 107 -10.91 23.27 -4.92
N GLU A 108 -9.66 22.93 -5.18
CA GLU A 108 -9.27 21.64 -5.74
C GLU A 108 -8.48 20.80 -4.75
N ASN A 109 -8.64 19.49 -4.86
CA ASN A 109 -7.81 18.54 -4.16
C ASN A 109 -6.39 18.55 -4.72
N LEU A 110 -5.42 18.29 -3.85
CA LEU A 110 -4.03 18.19 -4.22
C LEU A 110 -3.78 16.95 -5.08
N SER A 111 -3.25 17.15 -6.27
CA SER A 111 -2.75 16.06 -7.12
C SER A 111 -1.38 15.63 -6.63
N THR A 112 -1.14 14.32 -6.63
CA THR A 112 0.13 13.72 -6.18
C THR A 112 0.66 12.76 -7.23
N MET A 113 1.98 12.71 -7.35
CA MET A 113 2.70 11.73 -8.15
C MET A 113 3.91 11.25 -7.34
N GLN A 114 4.10 9.95 -7.27
CA GLN A 114 5.24 9.30 -6.64
C GLN A 114 5.95 8.43 -7.68
N ALA A 115 7.26 8.52 -7.72
CA ALA A 115 8.11 7.64 -8.51
C ALA A 115 9.19 7.06 -7.62
N ASP A 116 9.37 5.75 -7.67
CA ASP A 116 10.35 5.03 -6.85
C ASP A 116 11.25 4.17 -7.73
N LEU A 117 12.53 4.21 -7.41
CA LEU A 117 13.54 3.32 -7.96
C LEU A 117 14.11 2.51 -6.80
N SER A 118 13.95 1.18 -6.86
CA SER A 118 14.38 0.24 -5.82
C SER A 118 15.33 -0.81 -6.36
N TYR A 119 16.31 -1.14 -5.52
CA TYR A 119 17.20 -2.28 -5.70
C TYR A 119 17.42 -2.99 -4.36
N ASP A 120 17.30 -4.31 -4.34
CA ASP A 120 17.37 -5.08 -3.10
C ASP A 120 18.36 -6.23 -3.12
N THR A 121 18.54 -6.88 -1.96
CA THR A 121 19.48 -8.00 -1.77
C THR A 121 19.03 -9.30 -2.43
N LYS A 122 17.78 -9.39 -2.88
CA LYS A 122 17.26 -10.51 -3.71
C LYS A 122 17.45 -10.26 -5.22
N ALA A 123 18.19 -9.18 -5.58
CA ALA A 123 18.44 -8.73 -6.95
C ALA A 123 17.18 -8.29 -7.70
N GLN A 124 16.11 -7.95 -7.01
CA GLN A 124 14.97 -7.30 -7.60
C GLN A 124 15.34 -5.86 -8.00
N ARG A 125 14.77 -5.41 -9.10
CA ARG A 125 14.90 -4.03 -9.61
C ARG A 125 13.50 -3.56 -9.93
N LEU A 126 13.09 -2.49 -9.30
CA LEU A 126 11.75 -1.97 -9.43
C LEU A 126 11.79 -0.48 -9.74
N LEU A 127 11.12 -0.09 -10.79
CA LEU A 127 10.76 1.29 -11.08
C LEU A 127 9.24 1.36 -11.11
N PHE A 128 8.64 2.15 -10.24
CA PHE A 128 7.21 2.40 -10.31
C PHE A 128 6.88 3.88 -10.25
N ASN A 129 5.74 4.22 -10.85
CA ASN A 129 5.13 5.53 -10.78
C ASN A 129 3.66 5.36 -10.43
N ARG A 130 3.22 6.03 -9.37
CA ARG A 130 1.82 6.14 -9.00
C ARG A 130 1.41 7.59 -9.01
N ALA A 131 0.26 7.89 -9.58
CA ALA A 131 -0.28 9.23 -9.57
C ALA A 131 -1.76 9.24 -9.24
N GLU A 132 -2.16 10.27 -8.52
CA GLU A 132 -3.54 10.67 -8.32
C GLU A 132 -3.67 12.13 -8.76
N ILE A 133 -4.32 12.35 -9.91
CA ILE A 133 -4.42 13.66 -10.54
C ILE A 133 -5.88 14.10 -10.50
N TRP A 134 -6.14 15.18 -9.79
CA TRP A 134 -7.44 15.82 -9.73
C TRP A 134 -7.58 16.84 -10.85
N PHE A 135 -8.69 16.80 -11.55
CA PHE A 135 -9.04 17.79 -12.57
C PHE A 135 -9.83 18.94 -11.95
N PRO A 136 -9.97 20.08 -12.67
CA PRO A 136 -10.69 21.24 -12.17
C PRO A 136 -12.06 20.92 -11.58
N ASP A 137 -12.41 21.62 -10.48
CA ASP A 137 -13.64 21.46 -9.68
C ASP A 137 -13.79 20.06 -9.03
N ASN A 138 -12.73 19.24 -8.98
CA ASN A 138 -12.75 17.87 -8.47
C ASN A 138 -13.78 16.96 -9.17
N LYS A 139 -14.18 17.30 -10.40
CA LYS A 139 -15.17 16.53 -11.15
C LYS A 139 -14.64 15.19 -11.61
N TYR A 140 -13.36 15.14 -11.94
CA TYR A 140 -12.68 13.94 -12.38
C TYR A 140 -11.38 13.74 -11.60
N ARG A 141 -10.98 12.48 -11.47
CA ARG A 141 -9.72 12.06 -10.85
C ARG A 141 -9.12 10.93 -11.67
N LEU A 142 -7.88 11.07 -12.12
CA LEU A 142 -7.11 10.02 -12.77
C LEU A 142 -6.19 9.35 -11.74
N VAL A 143 -6.31 8.04 -11.59
CA VAL A 143 -5.40 7.22 -10.78
C VAL A 143 -4.62 6.33 -11.70
N THR A 144 -3.28 6.31 -11.55
CA THR A 144 -2.38 5.47 -12.34
C THR A 144 -1.45 4.65 -11.45
N ASP A 145 -1.09 3.43 -11.91
CA ASP A 145 -0.01 2.60 -11.35
C ASP A 145 0.78 2.01 -12.52
N ILE A 146 1.99 2.52 -12.71
CA ILE A 146 2.89 2.09 -13.79
C ILE A 146 4.14 1.49 -13.14
N ARG A 147 4.47 0.24 -13.49
CA ARG A 147 5.62 -0.48 -12.94
C ARG A 147 6.43 -1.11 -14.04
N TRP A 148 7.74 -1.10 -13.85
CA TRP A 148 8.68 -1.96 -14.53
C TRP A 148 9.54 -2.65 -13.49
N ALA A 149 9.68 -3.98 -13.59
CA ALA A 149 10.46 -4.74 -12.64
C ALA A 149 11.21 -5.90 -13.30
N LYS A 150 12.42 -6.19 -12.80
CA LYS A 150 12.97 -7.53 -12.79
C LYS A 150 12.69 -8.10 -11.40
N PHE A 151 11.99 -9.25 -11.34
CA PHE A 151 11.36 -9.67 -10.10
C PHE A 151 11.64 -11.16 -9.77
N PRO A 152 12.90 -11.51 -9.41
CA PRO A 152 13.15 -12.80 -8.77
C PRO A 152 12.35 -12.88 -7.48
N THR A 153 11.53 -13.92 -7.34
CA THR A 153 10.63 -14.09 -6.19
C THR A 153 10.37 -15.58 -5.93
N GLU A 154 9.59 -15.87 -4.93
CA GLU A 154 9.23 -17.24 -4.56
C GLU A 154 7.73 -17.46 -4.72
N THR A 155 7.31 -18.64 -5.15
CA THR A 155 5.95 -19.13 -5.10
C THR A 155 5.92 -20.47 -4.38
N TYR A 156 4.78 -20.77 -3.74
CA TYR A 156 4.65 -21.94 -2.85
C TYR A 156 3.53 -22.88 -3.29
N GLY A 157 2.99 -22.67 -4.50
CA GLY A 157 1.81 -23.38 -5.01
C GLY A 157 0.50 -22.63 -4.75
N LEU A 158 -0.61 -23.35 -4.94
CA LEU A 158 -1.95 -22.77 -4.89
C LEU A 158 -2.72 -23.25 -3.67
N GLY A 159 -3.35 -22.28 -2.96
CA GLY A 159 -4.15 -22.51 -1.76
C GLY A 159 -3.44 -22.13 -0.46
N THR A 160 -4.21 -22.16 0.63
CA THR A 160 -3.74 -21.77 1.96
C THR A 160 -2.89 -22.85 2.66
N LEU A 161 -3.04 -24.12 2.29
CA LEU A 161 -2.37 -25.24 2.95
C LEU A 161 -0.99 -25.57 2.40
N THR A 162 -0.47 -24.77 1.49
CA THR A 162 0.88 -24.92 0.95
C THR A 162 1.96 -24.74 2.04
N THR A 163 3.06 -25.48 1.91
CA THR A 163 4.14 -25.52 2.89
C THR A 163 5.43 -24.88 2.37
N PRO A 164 6.38 -24.47 3.23
CA PRO A 164 7.69 -23.99 2.78
C PRO A 164 8.49 -25.00 1.95
N ALA A 165 8.25 -26.30 2.08
CA ALA A 165 8.90 -27.33 1.26
C ALA A 165 8.54 -27.23 -0.24
N GLN A 166 7.41 -26.60 -0.55
CA GLN A 166 6.93 -26.34 -1.91
C GLN A 166 7.42 -25.01 -2.48
N THR A 167 8.42 -24.39 -1.85
CA THR A 167 9.03 -23.17 -2.38
C THR A 167 9.62 -23.46 -3.76
N ASN A 168 9.26 -22.63 -4.73
CA ASN A 168 9.78 -22.61 -6.09
C ASN A 168 10.23 -21.19 -6.41
N GLU A 169 11.53 -21.01 -6.62
CA GLU A 169 12.08 -19.73 -7.06
C GLU A 169 11.71 -19.49 -8.51
N ILE A 170 11.12 -18.36 -8.79
CA ILE A 170 10.75 -17.90 -10.12
C ILE A 170 11.40 -16.54 -10.40
N ASP A 171 11.77 -16.30 -11.64
CA ASP A 171 12.30 -15.00 -12.09
C ASP A 171 11.56 -14.57 -13.35
N PHE A 172 11.24 -13.30 -13.45
CA PHE A 172 10.58 -12.69 -14.60
C PHE A 172 10.82 -11.19 -14.68
N ASN A 173 10.64 -10.65 -15.88
CA ASN A 173 10.48 -9.21 -16.07
C ASN A 173 8.99 -8.89 -16.09
N TYR A 174 8.62 -7.76 -15.48
CA TYR A 174 7.23 -7.36 -15.31
C TYR A 174 7.01 -5.91 -15.74
N VAL A 175 5.97 -5.70 -16.52
CA VAL A 175 5.46 -4.36 -16.86
C VAL A 175 3.98 -4.30 -16.48
N ARG A 176 3.62 -3.30 -15.67
CA ARG A 176 2.23 -2.95 -15.36
C ARG A 176 1.92 -1.56 -15.87
N ILE A 177 0.78 -1.40 -16.49
CA ILE A 177 0.23 -0.09 -16.86
C ILE A 177 -1.25 -0.09 -16.50
N TYR A 178 -1.60 0.56 -15.39
CA TYR A 178 -2.97 0.74 -14.94
C TYR A 178 -3.32 2.22 -14.97
N GLY A 179 -4.51 2.53 -15.44
CA GLY A 179 -5.05 3.88 -15.42
C GLY A 179 -6.56 3.87 -15.36
N THR A 180 -7.12 4.49 -14.31
CA THR A 180 -8.56 4.59 -14.09
C THR A 180 -8.96 6.05 -13.96
N LEU A 181 -9.89 6.49 -14.81
CA LEU A 181 -10.50 7.81 -14.73
C LEU A 181 -11.81 7.71 -13.95
N TYR A 182 -11.85 8.33 -12.79
CA TYR A 182 -13.04 8.44 -11.94
C TYR A 182 -13.79 9.73 -12.19
N LYS A 183 -15.10 9.66 -12.16
CA LYS A 183 -16.01 10.80 -12.09
C LYS A 183 -16.63 10.87 -10.70
N THR A 184 -16.64 12.05 -10.12
CA THR A 184 -17.36 12.32 -8.86
C THR A 184 -18.86 12.29 -9.12
N LEU A 185 -19.58 11.38 -8.48
CA LEU A 185 -21.04 11.25 -8.59
C LEU A 185 -21.76 11.94 -7.44
N LEU A 186 -21.27 11.71 -6.22
CA LEU A 186 -21.77 12.29 -4.97
C LEU A 186 -20.56 12.64 -4.08
N PRO A 187 -20.72 13.40 -3.00
CA PRO A 187 -19.65 13.57 -2.02
C PRO A 187 -19.10 12.23 -1.58
N ASP A 188 -17.75 12.08 -1.66
CA ASP A 188 -17.02 10.88 -1.29
C ASP A 188 -17.33 9.61 -2.13
N PHE A 189 -18.16 9.70 -3.19
CA PHE A 189 -18.52 8.58 -4.04
C PHE A 189 -18.19 8.83 -5.52
N TYR A 190 -17.49 7.87 -6.12
CA TYR A 190 -16.92 7.98 -7.46
C TYR A 190 -17.21 6.71 -8.27
N ALA A 191 -17.44 6.87 -9.57
CA ALA A 191 -17.44 5.76 -10.52
C ALA A 191 -16.31 5.97 -11.52
N GLY A 192 -15.59 4.91 -11.83
CA GLY A 192 -14.42 4.92 -12.71
C GLY A 192 -14.49 3.90 -13.82
N ALA A 193 -13.78 4.18 -14.88
CA ALA A 193 -13.48 3.24 -15.94
C ALA A 193 -12.02 3.42 -16.37
N GLY A 194 -11.38 2.32 -16.75
CA GLY A 194 -9.95 2.36 -17.02
C GLY A 194 -9.45 1.20 -17.86
N TYR A 195 -8.13 1.17 -17.97
CA TYR A 195 -7.38 0.14 -18.69
C TYR A 195 -6.29 -0.44 -17.80
N ASN A 196 -6.10 -1.76 -17.88
CA ASN A 196 -5.11 -2.52 -17.14
C ASN A 196 -4.31 -3.42 -18.08
N LEU A 197 -2.99 -3.29 -18.02
CA LEU A 197 -2.04 -4.17 -18.69
C LEU A 197 -1.07 -4.76 -17.65
N ASP A 198 -0.98 -6.08 -17.60
CA ASP A 198 0.11 -6.84 -16.97
C ASP A 198 0.84 -7.63 -18.05
N TYR A 199 2.15 -7.44 -18.15
CA TYR A 199 3.00 -8.15 -19.08
C TYR A 199 4.19 -8.75 -18.35
N HIS A 200 4.28 -10.08 -18.35
CA HIS A 200 5.38 -10.83 -17.79
C HIS A 200 6.16 -11.48 -18.92
N CYS A 201 7.48 -11.41 -18.90
CA CYS A 201 8.35 -12.05 -19.89
C CYS A 201 9.65 -12.56 -19.26
N ASN A 202 10.39 -13.39 -20.01
CA ASN A 202 11.61 -14.07 -19.52
C ASN A 202 11.33 -14.88 -18.24
N ILE A 203 10.19 -15.55 -18.22
CA ILE A 203 9.73 -16.31 -17.07
C ILE A 203 10.54 -17.61 -16.96
N THR A 204 11.18 -17.81 -15.81
CA THR A 204 11.93 -19.02 -15.45
C THR A 204 11.55 -19.52 -14.08
N ALA A 205 11.77 -20.80 -13.80
CA ALA A 205 11.49 -21.43 -12.52
C ALA A 205 12.52 -22.54 -12.23
N ASN A 206 12.86 -22.72 -10.95
CA ASN A 206 13.83 -23.72 -10.49
C ASN A 206 13.18 -25.05 -10.05
N GLY A 207 11.84 -25.10 -9.97
CA GLY A 207 11.07 -26.20 -9.40
C GLY A 207 11.00 -26.16 -7.86
N ASN A 208 10.15 -27.02 -7.29
CA ASN A 208 9.98 -27.09 -5.84
C ASN A 208 11.23 -27.62 -5.12
N LEU A 209 11.50 -27.13 -3.93
CA LEU A 209 12.61 -27.58 -3.08
C LEU A 209 12.51 -29.07 -2.74
N ASP A 210 11.30 -29.59 -2.52
CA ASP A 210 11.03 -31.00 -2.24
C ASP A 210 11.07 -31.91 -3.47
N LYS A 211 11.43 -31.36 -4.64
CA LYS A 211 11.46 -32.05 -5.94
C LYS A 211 10.11 -32.57 -6.45
N SER A 212 9.01 -32.22 -5.82
CA SER A 212 7.68 -32.45 -6.38
C SER A 212 7.42 -31.52 -7.56
N THR A 213 6.52 -31.93 -8.47
CA THR A 213 6.08 -31.04 -9.55
C THR A 213 5.32 -29.86 -8.98
N SER A 214 5.81 -28.65 -9.22
CA SER A 214 5.20 -27.44 -8.68
C SER A 214 3.88 -27.09 -9.39
N ASP A 215 2.98 -26.40 -8.67
CA ASP A 215 1.77 -25.85 -9.30
C ASP A 215 2.10 -24.79 -10.34
N PHE A 216 3.24 -24.08 -10.19
CA PHE A 216 3.71 -23.16 -11.21
C PHE A 216 4.09 -23.89 -12.51
N GLU A 217 4.77 -25.04 -12.44
CA GLU A 217 5.11 -25.87 -13.61
C GLU A 217 3.86 -26.41 -14.29
N LYS A 218 2.85 -26.81 -13.50
CA LYS A 218 1.60 -27.38 -14.06
C LYS A 218 0.70 -26.31 -14.70
N TYR A 219 0.62 -25.10 -14.11
CA TYR A 219 -0.45 -24.16 -14.42
C TYR A 219 0.04 -22.76 -14.80
N GLY A 220 1.31 -22.44 -14.57
CA GLY A 220 1.86 -21.10 -14.73
C GLY A 220 3.04 -20.97 -15.66
N GLN A 221 3.68 -22.07 -16.06
CA GLN A 221 4.90 -22.03 -16.85
C GLN A 221 4.64 -21.68 -18.31
N THR A 222 4.99 -20.45 -18.67
CA THR A 222 4.94 -19.91 -20.04
C THR A 222 6.15 -19.00 -20.22
N ALA A 223 6.61 -18.80 -21.47
CA ALA A 223 7.70 -17.85 -21.75
C ALA A 223 7.28 -16.39 -21.51
N THR A 224 6.01 -16.09 -21.77
CA THR A 224 5.39 -14.76 -21.59
C THR A 224 3.97 -14.92 -21.13
N SER A 225 3.46 -13.94 -20.36
CA SER A 225 2.07 -13.85 -19.96
C SER A 225 1.60 -12.41 -20.11
N THR A 226 0.49 -12.21 -20.86
CA THR A 226 -0.10 -10.91 -21.09
C THR A 226 -1.56 -10.91 -20.65
N SER A 227 -1.91 -9.97 -19.79
CA SER A 227 -3.28 -9.67 -19.38
C SER A 227 -3.58 -8.22 -19.72
N SER A 228 -4.47 -8.01 -20.66
CA SER A 228 -4.83 -6.69 -21.18
C SER A 228 -6.34 -6.54 -21.19
N GLY A 229 -6.86 -5.53 -20.50
CA GLY A 229 -8.30 -5.39 -20.32
C GLY A 229 -8.76 -4.04 -19.82
N ILE A 230 -10.05 -3.95 -19.63
CA ILE A 230 -10.74 -2.78 -19.08
C ILE A 230 -11.15 -3.06 -17.63
N ASN A 231 -11.27 -2.01 -16.84
CA ASN A 231 -11.85 -2.06 -15.49
C ASN A 231 -13.01 -1.07 -15.36
N LEU A 232 -13.94 -1.43 -14.47
CA LEU A 232 -15.02 -0.59 -13.97
C LEU A 232 -14.95 -0.57 -12.46
N ASP A 233 -14.94 0.64 -11.89
CA ASP A 233 -14.68 0.86 -10.47
C ASP A 233 -15.80 1.66 -9.82
N LEU A 234 -16.18 1.27 -8.59
CA LEU A 234 -17.03 2.05 -7.70
C LEU A 234 -16.26 2.30 -6.41
N LEU A 235 -16.01 3.57 -6.10
CA LEU A 235 -15.20 3.96 -4.96
C LEU A 235 -15.98 4.89 -4.03
N TYR A 236 -16.02 4.53 -2.74
CA TYR A 236 -16.43 5.38 -1.64
C TYR A 236 -15.24 5.64 -0.72
N ASP A 237 -14.89 6.91 -0.47
CA ASP A 237 -13.79 7.27 0.42
C ASP A 237 -14.16 8.51 1.24
N SER A 238 -14.56 8.29 2.49
CA SER A 238 -14.87 9.34 3.47
C SER A 238 -13.74 9.61 4.48
N ARG A 239 -12.57 9.01 4.27
CA ARG A 239 -11.38 9.31 5.07
C ARG A 239 -10.94 10.75 4.82
N ARG A 240 -10.65 11.49 5.88
CA ARG A 240 -10.10 12.86 5.76
C ARG A 240 -8.60 12.84 5.46
N ASN A 241 -7.91 11.79 5.89
CA ASN A 241 -6.49 11.58 5.64
C ASN A 241 -6.29 10.11 5.25
N SER A 242 -5.81 9.85 4.03
CA SER A 242 -5.57 8.51 3.52
C SER A 242 -4.24 7.91 4.00
N ILE A 243 -3.30 8.75 4.49
CA ILE A 243 -1.98 8.31 4.98
C ILE A 243 -2.09 7.75 6.40
N ASN A 244 -2.94 8.37 7.24
CA ASN A 244 -3.17 7.96 8.62
C ASN A 244 -4.59 8.32 9.02
N ALA A 245 -5.54 7.45 8.68
CA ALA A 245 -6.95 7.68 8.92
C ALA A 245 -7.29 7.51 10.40
N LEU A 246 -7.82 8.58 11.02
CA LEU A 246 -8.34 8.54 12.38
C LEU A 246 -9.82 8.17 12.43
N GLY A 247 -10.52 8.22 11.30
CA GLY A 247 -11.94 7.93 11.19
C GLY A 247 -12.38 7.87 9.72
N GLY A 248 -13.63 7.53 9.49
CA GLY A 248 -14.20 7.38 8.16
C GLY A 248 -14.21 5.93 7.67
N ALA A 249 -14.51 5.76 6.38
CA ALA A 249 -14.56 4.47 5.71
C ALA A 249 -14.04 4.62 4.28
N TYR A 250 -13.56 3.50 3.76
CA TYR A 250 -13.16 3.33 2.38
C TYR A 250 -13.79 2.04 1.87
N ALA A 251 -14.33 2.05 0.66
CA ALA A 251 -14.80 0.86 -0.03
C ALA A 251 -14.53 1.02 -1.53
N ASN A 252 -13.82 0.08 -2.11
CA ASN A 252 -13.55 0.04 -3.55
C ASN A 252 -13.98 -1.29 -4.14
N LEU A 253 -14.83 -1.26 -5.15
CA LEU A 253 -15.24 -2.42 -5.91
C LEU A 253 -14.73 -2.26 -7.33
N VAL A 254 -13.85 -3.16 -7.76
CA VAL A 254 -13.25 -3.18 -9.09
C VAL A 254 -13.70 -4.44 -9.82
N TYR A 255 -14.30 -4.26 -10.99
CA TYR A 255 -14.50 -5.33 -11.97
C TYR A 255 -13.51 -5.16 -13.10
N ARG A 256 -12.72 -6.17 -13.41
CA ARG A 256 -11.75 -6.21 -14.49
C ARG A 256 -12.09 -7.29 -15.49
N GLN A 257 -12.10 -6.94 -16.79
CA GLN A 257 -12.30 -7.85 -17.91
C GLN A 257 -11.11 -7.80 -18.85
N ASN A 258 -10.33 -8.86 -18.92
CA ASN A 258 -9.22 -9.02 -19.86
C ASN A 258 -9.70 -9.72 -21.11
N LEU A 259 -9.28 -9.21 -22.27
CA LEU A 259 -9.78 -9.61 -23.56
C LEU A 259 -8.64 -9.91 -24.53
N THR A 260 -8.73 -11.04 -25.26
CA THR A 260 -7.79 -11.36 -26.33
C THR A 260 -7.82 -10.31 -27.44
N LEU A 261 -8.96 -9.64 -27.65
CA LEU A 261 -9.09 -8.52 -28.58
C LEU A 261 -8.18 -7.34 -28.22
N LEU A 262 -7.86 -7.15 -26.93
CA LEU A 262 -6.96 -6.11 -26.43
C LEU A 262 -5.51 -6.60 -26.25
N GLY A 263 -5.19 -7.82 -26.70
CA GLY A 263 -3.86 -8.40 -26.61
C GLY A 263 -3.61 -9.32 -25.41
N SER A 264 -4.64 -9.65 -24.62
CA SER A 264 -4.52 -10.65 -23.55
C SER A 264 -4.32 -12.06 -24.13
N ASN A 265 -3.51 -12.89 -23.48
CA ASN A 265 -3.34 -14.28 -23.92
C ASN A 265 -4.64 -15.10 -23.82
N LYS A 266 -5.48 -14.78 -22.83
CA LYS A 266 -6.77 -15.44 -22.59
C LYS A 266 -7.81 -14.41 -22.16
N ASN A 267 -9.09 -14.70 -22.42
CA ASN A 267 -10.19 -13.97 -21.81
C ASN A 267 -10.36 -14.42 -20.38
N TRP A 268 -10.30 -13.48 -19.42
CA TRP A 268 -10.54 -13.74 -18.02
C TRP A 268 -11.04 -12.50 -17.30
N GLN A 269 -11.65 -12.67 -16.15
CA GLN A 269 -12.23 -11.58 -15.38
C GLN A 269 -11.94 -11.74 -13.89
N SER A 270 -11.96 -10.61 -13.18
CA SER A 270 -11.88 -10.58 -11.72
C SER A 270 -12.79 -9.53 -11.12
N ILE A 271 -13.16 -9.78 -9.86
CA ILE A 271 -13.84 -8.82 -9.00
C ILE A 271 -12.98 -8.69 -7.75
N GLU A 272 -12.65 -7.45 -7.39
CA GLU A 272 -11.94 -7.11 -6.16
C GLU A 272 -12.78 -6.15 -5.34
N LEU A 273 -13.00 -6.47 -4.08
CA LEU A 273 -13.64 -5.64 -3.07
C LEU A 273 -12.65 -5.37 -1.95
N ASP A 274 -12.34 -4.09 -1.71
CA ASP A 274 -11.51 -3.61 -0.59
C ASP A 274 -12.36 -2.70 0.29
N VAL A 275 -12.57 -3.09 1.54
CA VAL A 275 -13.38 -2.34 2.52
C VAL A 275 -12.56 -2.07 3.77
N ARG A 276 -12.53 -0.79 4.19
CA ARG A 276 -11.80 -0.35 5.38
C ARG A 276 -12.68 0.52 6.25
N ARG A 277 -12.58 0.33 7.58
CA ARG A 277 -13.31 1.14 8.56
C ARG A 277 -12.38 1.58 9.67
N TYR A 278 -12.48 2.85 10.05
CA TYR A 278 -11.65 3.46 11.10
C TYR A 278 -12.56 4.04 12.17
N LEU A 279 -12.37 3.62 13.41
CA LEU A 279 -13.14 4.04 14.55
C LEU A 279 -12.22 4.73 15.57
N ARG A 280 -12.34 6.04 15.69
CA ARG A 280 -11.68 6.80 16.77
C ARG A 280 -12.36 6.46 18.08
N LEU A 281 -11.62 5.91 19.05
CA LEU A 281 -12.23 5.39 20.28
C LEU A 281 -12.64 6.48 21.27
N SER A 282 -12.06 7.67 21.17
CA SER A 282 -12.42 8.84 22.02
C SER A 282 -12.13 10.13 21.27
N ALA A 283 -12.97 11.14 21.49
CA ALA A 283 -12.76 12.49 20.96
C ALA A 283 -11.42 13.11 21.44
N ASN A 284 -10.97 12.73 22.63
CA ASN A 284 -9.75 13.27 23.27
C ASN A 284 -8.51 12.38 23.06
N SER A 285 -8.60 11.35 22.23
CA SER A 285 -7.52 10.42 21.97
C SER A 285 -7.36 10.18 20.47
N ASN A 286 -6.13 10.01 19.99
CA ASN A 286 -5.84 9.57 18.64
C ASN A 286 -5.80 8.04 18.51
N ASN A 287 -6.31 7.31 19.50
CA ASN A 287 -6.42 5.87 19.43
C ASN A 287 -7.51 5.46 18.45
N VAL A 288 -7.16 4.53 17.56
CA VAL A 288 -8.02 4.07 16.47
C VAL A 288 -8.12 2.56 16.50
N LEU A 289 -9.33 2.05 16.36
CA LEU A 289 -9.57 0.68 15.99
C LEU A 289 -9.89 0.65 14.49
N ALA A 290 -9.02 0.02 13.71
CA ALA A 290 -9.13 -0.07 12.27
C ALA A 290 -9.42 -1.50 11.81
N PHE A 291 -10.24 -1.62 10.77
CA PHE A 291 -10.63 -2.89 10.15
C PHE A 291 -10.38 -2.81 8.65
N TRP A 292 -9.87 -3.89 8.08
CA TRP A 292 -9.66 -4.06 6.66
C TRP A 292 -10.18 -5.43 6.22
N GLY A 293 -10.99 -5.46 5.18
CA GLY A 293 -11.49 -6.67 4.55
C GLY A 293 -11.28 -6.61 3.05
N MET A 294 -10.79 -7.69 2.46
CA MET A 294 -10.68 -7.84 1.00
C MET A 294 -11.28 -9.16 0.55
N ALA A 295 -11.94 -9.13 -0.61
CA ALA A 295 -12.32 -10.29 -1.37
C ALA A 295 -11.87 -10.08 -2.81
N TRP A 296 -11.02 -10.98 -3.31
CA TRP A 296 -10.56 -10.93 -4.70
C TRP A 296 -10.86 -12.27 -5.36
N LEU A 297 -11.80 -12.25 -6.29
CA LEU A 297 -12.33 -13.42 -6.99
C LEU A 297 -11.91 -13.34 -8.46
N SER A 298 -11.41 -14.43 -9.01
CA SER A 298 -10.99 -14.45 -10.41
C SER A 298 -11.48 -15.71 -11.15
N SER A 299 -11.58 -15.62 -12.47
CA SER A 299 -12.08 -16.71 -13.31
C SER A 299 -11.01 -17.79 -13.56
N ALA A 300 -11.44 -18.94 -14.05
CA ALA A 300 -10.57 -20.13 -14.24
C ALA A 300 -9.40 -19.89 -15.23
N ASN A 301 -9.52 -18.93 -16.14
CA ASN A 301 -8.49 -18.64 -17.16
C ASN A 301 -7.47 -17.59 -16.73
N THR A 302 -7.54 -17.11 -15.48
CA THR A 302 -6.59 -16.12 -14.95
C THR A 302 -5.18 -16.71 -14.97
N PRO A 303 -4.19 -16.01 -15.57
CA PRO A 303 -2.81 -16.46 -15.55
C PRO A 303 -2.26 -16.58 -14.13
N TYR A 304 -1.36 -17.52 -13.89
CA TYR A 304 -0.81 -17.81 -12.57
C TYR A 304 -0.20 -16.59 -11.88
N LEU A 305 0.53 -15.75 -12.62
CA LEU A 305 1.18 -14.56 -12.06
C LEU A 305 0.19 -13.41 -11.76
N ASP A 306 -1.02 -13.47 -12.32
CA ASP A 306 -2.09 -12.48 -12.09
C ASP A 306 -3.14 -12.95 -11.04
N LEU A 307 -2.95 -14.15 -10.48
CA LEU A 307 -3.81 -14.66 -9.42
C LEU A 307 -3.65 -13.85 -8.12
N PRO A 308 -4.73 -13.67 -7.34
CA PRO A 308 -4.66 -13.13 -5.99
C PRO A 308 -3.58 -13.79 -5.14
N GLN A 309 -2.85 -12.99 -4.39
CA GLN A 309 -1.74 -13.46 -3.55
C GLN A 309 -1.59 -12.65 -2.25
N THR A 310 -0.88 -13.20 -1.28
CA THR A 310 -0.41 -12.45 -0.10
C THR A 310 0.36 -11.21 -0.56
N ALA A 311 0.07 -10.05 0.02
CA ALA A 311 0.61 -8.75 -0.36
C ALA A 311 0.35 -8.37 -1.84
N GLY A 312 -0.76 -8.89 -2.42
CA GLY A 312 -1.16 -8.59 -3.80
C GLY A 312 -1.92 -7.27 -3.97
N ASP A 313 -2.26 -6.60 -2.88
CA ASP A 313 -2.91 -5.30 -2.89
C ASP A 313 -2.00 -4.22 -3.51
N MET A 314 -2.59 -3.07 -3.84
CA MET A 314 -1.89 -1.98 -4.54
C MET A 314 -0.59 -1.52 -3.84
N TYR A 315 -0.53 -1.62 -2.51
CA TYR A 315 0.59 -1.16 -1.68
C TYR A 315 1.45 -2.29 -1.11
N ASN A 316 1.14 -3.54 -1.43
CA ASN A 316 1.82 -4.75 -0.96
C ASN A 316 1.82 -4.88 0.58
N ASN A 317 0.72 -4.49 1.22
CA ASN A 317 0.61 -4.38 2.68
C ASN A 317 -0.21 -5.51 3.33
N SER A 318 -1.05 -6.24 2.55
CA SER A 318 -1.88 -7.31 3.11
C SER A 318 -1.04 -8.53 3.53
N GLY A 319 -1.44 -9.18 4.63
CA GLY A 319 -0.83 -10.43 5.09
C GLY A 319 0.47 -10.25 5.88
N ARG A 320 0.61 -9.18 6.68
CA ARG A 320 1.76 -9.01 7.58
C ARG A 320 1.99 -10.24 8.44
N GLY A 321 3.23 -10.69 8.53
CA GLY A 321 3.66 -11.97 9.09
C GLY A 321 4.10 -12.97 8.03
N TYR A 322 3.85 -12.68 6.74
CA TYR A 322 4.20 -13.51 5.59
C TYR A 322 4.96 -12.75 4.53
N ALA A 323 5.78 -13.45 3.75
CA ALA A 323 6.40 -12.90 2.56
C ALA A 323 5.34 -12.66 1.46
N GLU A 324 5.61 -11.71 0.55
CA GLU A 324 4.81 -11.53 -0.67
C GLU A 324 4.74 -12.83 -1.46
N GLY A 325 3.56 -13.17 -1.97
CA GLY A 325 3.35 -14.40 -2.73
C GLY A 325 3.38 -15.69 -1.91
N ARG A 326 3.45 -15.63 -0.54
CA ARG A 326 3.47 -16.84 0.30
C ARG A 326 2.26 -17.73 0.08
N PHE A 327 1.12 -17.15 -0.13
CA PHE A 327 -0.09 -17.85 -0.54
C PHE A 327 -0.62 -17.22 -1.82
N ARG A 328 -1.17 -18.06 -2.66
CA ARG A 328 -1.75 -17.70 -3.95
C ARG A 328 -2.93 -18.62 -4.25
N GLY A 329 -3.96 -18.10 -4.88
CA GLY A 329 -5.12 -18.90 -5.27
C GLY A 329 -5.98 -18.15 -6.28
N ARG A 330 -6.96 -18.83 -6.87
CA ARG A 330 -7.89 -18.20 -7.79
C ARG A 330 -8.76 -17.15 -7.10
N ASP A 331 -9.15 -17.43 -5.86
CA ASP A 331 -9.94 -16.55 -5.04
C ASP A 331 -9.24 -16.34 -3.70
N MET A 332 -9.36 -15.13 -3.15
CA MET A 332 -8.74 -14.71 -1.90
C MET A 332 -9.78 -14.04 -1.01
N LEU A 333 -9.74 -14.36 0.28
CA LEU A 333 -10.41 -13.62 1.35
C LEU A 333 -9.35 -13.17 2.35
N TYR A 334 -9.43 -11.92 2.77
CA TYR A 334 -8.55 -11.31 3.74
C TYR A 334 -9.31 -10.46 4.75
N LEU A 335 -8.91 -10.56 6.01
CA LEU A 335 -9.41 -9.71 7.10
C LEU A 335 -8.23 -9.30 7.98
N GLU A 336 -8.23 -8.03 8.40
CA GLU A 336 -7.26 -7.51 9.37
C GLU A 336 -7.93 -6.54 10.32
N THR A 337 -7.46 -6.53 11.57
CA THR A 337 -7.80 -5.52 12.56
C THR A 337 -6.55 -4.98 13.21
N GLU A 338 -6.54 -3.68 13.47
CA GLU A 338 -5.46 -2.99 14.17
C GLU A 338 -6.00 -2.12 15.29
N TYR A 339 -5.30 -2.15 16.43
CA TYR A 339 -5.44 -1.12 17.46
C TYR A 339 -4.19 -0.24 17.45
N ARG A 340 -4.38 1.01 17.03
CA ARG A 340 -3.35 2.07 17.01
C ARG A 340 -3.50 2.94 18.22
N PHE A 341 -2.41 3.21 18.94
CA PHE A 341 -2.44 3.97 20.18
C PHE A 341 -1.23 4.90 20.33
N SER A 342 -1.43 5.99 21.07
CA SER A 342 -0.35 6.91 21.42
C SER A 342 0.47 6.37 22.59
N ILE A 343 1.81 6.36 22.48
CA ILE A 343 2.74 6.02 23.56
C ILE A 343 3.20 7.31 24.26
N SER A 344 3.60 8.32 23.49
CA SER A 344 4.06 9.58 24.04
C SER A 344 2.97 10.64 24.06
N ARG A 345 2.95 11.47 25.11
CA ARG A 345 1.97 12.57 25.27
C ARG A 345 2.10 13.64 24.18
N ASN A 346 3.30 13.81 23.60
CA ASN A 346 3.57 14.76 22.52
C ASN A 346 3.30 14.18 21.13
N GLY A 347 2.74 12.97 21.01
CA GLY A 347 2.40 12.31 19.76
C GLY A 347 3.57 11.89 18.87
N LEU A 348 4.83 12.00 19.35
CA LEU A 348 6.02 11.61 18.59
C LEU A 348 6.08 10.09 18.40
N PHE A 349 5.76 9.34 19.47
CA PHE A 349 5.76 7.88 19.48
C PHE A 349 4.35 7.32 19.66
N GLY A 350 4.02 6.35 18.83
CA GLY A 350 2.82 5.54 18.92
C GLY A 350 3.14 4.05 18.77
N GLY A 351 2.13 3.24 18.95
CA GLY A 351 2.22 1.78 18.80
C GLY A 351 1.02 1.23 18.06
N VAL A 352 1.17 0.01 17.57
CA VAL A 352 0.10 -0.80 16.99
C VAL A 352 0.20 -2.23 17.49
N VAL A 353 -0.95 -2.86 17.65
CA VAL A 353 -1.09 -4.32 17.67
C VAL A 353 -2.08 -4.70 16.59
N PHE A 354 -1.82 -5.79 15.87
CA PHE A 354 -2.65 -6.23 14.76
C PHE A 354 -2.84 -7.74 14.72
N ALA A 355 -3.93 -8.15 14.12
CA ALA A 355 -4.20 -9.53 13.77
C ALA A 355 -4.87 -9.58 12.40
N ASN A 356 -4.42 -10.52 11.56
CA ASN A 356 -5.00 -10.76 10.25
C ASN A 356 -5.25 -12.25 10.01
N GLY A 357 -6.04 -12.53 8.97
CA GLY A 357 -6.26 -13.86 8.48
C GLY A 357 -6.54 -13.82 6.99
N GLN A 358 -5.94 -14.74 6.27
CA GLN A 358 -6.10 -14.86 4.83
C GLN A 358 -6.43 -16.29 4.43
N SER A 359 -7.23 -16.44 3.39
CA SER A 359 -7.59 -17.74 2.83
C SER A 359 -7.61 -17.66 1.31
N PHE A 360 -7.02 -18.66 0.68
CA PHE A 360 -6.89 -18.78 -0.77
C PHE A 360 -7.48 -20.11 -1.22
N THR A 361 -8.14 -20.12 -2.38
CA THR A 361 -8.66 -21.35 -2.95
C THR A 361 -7.54 -22.23 -3.50
N ASP A 362 -7.67 -23.54 -3.29
CA ASP A 362 -6.81 -24.55 -3.90
C ASP A 362 -7.11 -24.73 -5.41
N TYR A 363 -6.24 -25.45 -6.09
CA TYR A 363 -6.45 -25.82 -7.48
C TYR A 363 -6.17 -27.32 -7.67
N PRO A 364 -6.94 -28.05 -8.48
CA PRO A 364 -8.08 -27.61 -9.31
C PRO A 364 -9.42 -27.50 -8.55
N GLY A 365 -9.47 -27.86 -7.26
CA GLY A 365 -10.69 -27.96 -6.46
C GLY A 365 -11.44 -26.65 -6.27
N ASN A 366 -10.75 -25.53 -6.36
CA ASN A 366 -11.26 -24.17 -6.15
C ASN A 366 -12.08 -24.02 -4.85
N SER A 367 -11.53 -24.53 -3.78
CA SER A 367 -12.16 -24.52 -2.46
C SER A 367 -11.28 -23.79 -1.47
N PHE A 368 -11.91 -22.97 -0.62
CA PHE A 368 -11.23 -22.38 0.52
C PHE A 368 -10.95 -23.47 1.57
N LYS A 369 -9.66 -23.75 1.81
CA LYS A 369 -9.23 -24.75 2.80
C LYS A 369 -8.29 -24.10 3.81
N GLY A 370 -8.78 -23.93 5.02
CA GLY A 370 -8.02 -23.34 6.11
C GLY A 370 -7.87 -21.81 6.02
N ILE A 371 -7.31 -21.27 7.08
CA ILE A 371 -6.99 -19.85 7.24
C ILE A 371 -5.52 -19.75 7.65
N ALA A 372 -4.78 -18.85 7.06
CA ALA A 372 -3.42 -18.49 7.48
C ALA A 372 -3.51 -17.24 8.37
N PRO A 373 -3.47 -17.40 9.71
CA PRO A 373 -3.50 -16.28 10.64
C PRO A 373 -2.13 -15.61 10.73
N GLY A 374 -2.12 -14.29 10.86
CA GLY A 374 -0.96 -13.48 11.17
C GLY A 374 -1.27 -12.54 12.34
N THR A 375 -0.27 -12.25 13.16
CA THR A 375 -0.39 -11.28 14.25
C THR A 375 0.92 -10.56 14.48
N GLY A 376 0.87 -9.41 15.14
CA GLY A 376 2.08 -8.69 15.43
C GLY A 376 1.85 -7.39 16.18
N ALA A 377 2.97 -6.70 16.39
CA ALA A 377 2.99 -5.39 17.01
C ALA A 377 4.05 -4.51 16.35
N GLY A 378 3.90 -3.20 16.49
CA GLY A 378 4.86 -2.28 15.91
C GLY A 378 4.89 -0.93 16.59
N ILE A 379 5.89 -0.16 16.23
CA ILE A 379 6.09 1.22 16.66
C ILE A 379 5.80 2.19 15.51
N ARG A 380 5.35 3.39 15.91
CA ARG A 380 5.05 4.52 15.05
C ARG A 380 5.91 5.69 15.47
N ILE A 381 6.64 6.26 14.54
CA ILE A 381 7.48 7.45 14.76
C ILE A 381 6.94 8.56 13.87
N LYS A 382 6.42 9.64 14.46
CA LYS A 382 5.85 10.77 13.72
C LYS A 382 6.95 11.54 12.99
N ILE A 383 6.96 11.45 11.66
CA ILE A 383 7.88 12.18 10.81
C ILE A 383 7.37 13.59 10.54
N ASN A 384 6.08 13.72 10.21
CA ASN A 384 5.46 14.99 9.91
C ASN A 384 4.10 15.12 10.58
N LYS A 385 3.96 16.08 11.49
CA LYS A 385 2.73 16.34 12.23
C LYS A 385 1.62 16.96 11.38
N HIS A 386 1.96 17.68 10.31
CA HIS A 386 0.99 18.35 9.46
C HIS A 386 0.27 17.38 8.52
N SER A 387 0.99 16.45 7.92
CA SER A 387 0.43 15.36 7.12
C SER A 387 0.03 14.14 7.96
N ASN A 388 0.33 14.15 9.25
CA ASN A 388 0.16 13.03 10.18
C ASN A 388 0.90 11.75 9.74
N THR A 389 2.02 11.90 9.02
CA THR A 389 2.81 10.79 8.48
C THR A 389 3.70 10.18 9.56
N ASN A 390 3.63 8.86 9.69
CA ASN A 390 4.48 8.05 10.56
C ASN A 390 5.46 7.21 9.73
N VAL A 391 6.63 6.92 10.27
CA VAL A 391 7.38 5.69 9.94
C VAL A 391 6.81 4.59 10.82
N CYS A 392 6.39 3.51 10.18
CA CYS A 392 5.82 2.32 10.81
C CYS A 392 6.85 1.21 10.74
N ILE A 393 7.16 0.59 11.88
CA ILE A 393 8.06 -0.56 11.98
C ILE A 393 7.29 -1.65 12.73
N ASP A 394 6.83 -2.65 11.99
CA ASP A 394 6.02 -3.74 12.50
C ASP A 394 6.83 -5.04 12.51
N TYR A 395 6.62 -5.86 13.53
CA TYR A 395 7.07 -7.25 13.56
C TYR A 395 5.85 -8.15 13.51
N GLY A 396 5.76 -8.94 12.45
CA GLY A 396 4.65 -9.88 12.21
C GLY A 396 5.10 -11.32 12.32
N VAL A 397 4.20 -12.17 12.80
CA VAL A 397 4.37 -13.61 12.93
C VAL A 397 3.18 -14.29 12.25
N GLY A 398 3.47 -15.28 11.41
CA GLY A 398 2.51 -16.15 10.74
C GLY A 398 2.68 -17.62 11.12
N THR A 399 2.07 -18.49 10.37
CA THR A 399 2.19 -19.96 10.53
C THR A 399 3.47 -20.49 9.89
N ASN A 400 3.81 -21.76 10.20
CA ASN A 400 4.95 -22.49 9.65
C ASN A 400 6.30 -21.76 9.81
N GLY A 401 6.48 -21.04 10.94
CA GLY A 401 7.71 -20.33 11.24
C GLY A 401 7.88 -19.01 10.47
N SER A 402 6.87 -18.54 9.73
CA SER A 402 6.93 -17.26 9.05
C SER A 402 6.91 -16.10 10.03
N HIS A 403 7.87 -15.21 9.95
CA HIS A 403 7.95 -13.99 10.77
C HIS A 403 8.91 -12.99 10.16
N GLY A 404 8.73 -11.70 10.45
CA GLY A 404 9.69 -10.68 10.01
C GLY A 404 9.23 -9.26 10.25
N PHE A 405 10.11 -8.34 9.85
CA PHE A 405 9.86 -6.91 9.93
C PHE A 405 9.20 -6.39 8.65
N PHE A 406 8.34 -5.39 8.85
CA PHE A 406 7.68 -4.64 7.79
C PHE A 406 7.86 -3.16 8.10
N VAL A 407 8.42 -2.40 7.15
CA VAL A 407 8.67 -0.97 7.32
C VAL A 407 7.88 -0.20 6.27
N ASN A 408 7.04 0.73 6.72
CA ASN A 408 6.20 1.55 5.86
C ASN A 408 6.31 3.04 6.20
N LEU A 409 6.06 3.87 5.21
CA LEU A 409 5.84 5.30 5.38
C LEU A 409 4.34 5.60 5.23
N GLY A 410 3.71 6.07 6.30
CA GLY A 410 2.26 6.10 6.47
C GLY A 410 1.74 4.81 7.13
N GLU A 411 0.47 4.81 7.54
CA GLU A 411 -0.13 3.60 8.11
C GLU A 411 -0.36 2.53 7.02
N VAL A 412 -0.45 1.29 7.44
CA VAL A 412 -0.52 0.12 6.53
C VAL A 412 -1.80 0.16 5.68
N PHE A 413 -2.93 0.65 6.26
CA PHE A 413 -4.18 0.82 5.53
C PHE A 413 -5.04 1.94 6.10
#